data_a0a0e73d77bf2ba04315f1498d71460f
#
_entry.id   a0a0e73d77bf2ba04315f1498d71460f
#
_cell.length_a   1.000
_cell.length_b   1.000
_cell.length_c   1.000
_cell.angle_alpha   90.00
_cell.angle_beta   90.00
_cell.angle_gamma   90.00
#
_symmetry.space_group_name_H-M   'P 1'
#
loop_
_entity.id
_entity.type
_entity.pdbx_description
1 polymer ?
#
loop_
_entity_poly.entity_id
_entity_poly.type
_entity_poly.pdbx_seq_one_letter_code
_entity_poly.pdbx_strand_id
1 'polypeptide(L)'
;MIPGVLLFETLQVGGAGAAASATLIEWLIIIFIILIFLSMSIKVVKEYERAVIFRLGRLLGAKGPGLFFIIPFVDNFIKVDLRIVTADVPEQRTITKDNVTVGVDAVVYYKVFDPVKAVTRIENYHYGVIMLAQTTLRDVIGQVELDDLLTKREEINKKLQEILDTLTDPWGIKVTAVTLKEVKLPETMLRAMAKQAEAERWRRARIIEAEGERQAAKIMAEAAEFYEKHPAALKLRELQTLVEIAKEKNLIVVSGQTSPLGEVVGLTTGLAQYRKAGSE
;
A
#
# COMPACT_ATOMS: atom_id res chain seq x y z
N MET A 1 -26.20 76.77 70.93
CA MET A 1 -25.29 77.02 69.84
C MET A 1 -24.82 75.69 69.27
N ILE A 2 -25.40 75.29 68.31
CA ILE A 2 -25.30 74.44 67.13
C ILE A 2 -24.19 73.35 67.16
N PRO A 3 -24.56 72.04 67.38
CA PRO A 3 -23.71 70.91 66.91
C PRO A 3 -24.41 70.12 65.81
N GLY A 4 -24.93 70.83 64.80
CA GLY A 4 -25.67 70.16 63.72
C GLY A 4 -24.94 70.15 62.38
N VAL A 5 -23.85 70.87 62.22
CA VAL A 5 -23.18 71.08 60.91
C VAL A 5 -22.07 70.06 60.67
N LEU A 6 -21.43 69.49 61.68
CA LEU A 6 -20.35 68.52 61.56
C LEU A 6 -20.82 67.05 61.20
N LEU A 7 -22.08 66.76 61.45
CA LEU A 7 -22.63 65.41 61.12
C LEU A 7 -23.05 65.26 59.63
N PHE A 8 -23.28 66.39 58.93
CA PHE A 8 -23.66 66.38 57.49
C PHE A 8 -22.49 66.20 56.54
N GLU A 9 -21.30 66.73 56.95
CA GLU A 9 -20.09 66.58 56.13
C GLU A 9 -19.51 65.19 56.18
N THR A 10 -19.65 64.46 57.32
CA THR A 10 -19.15 63.06 57.40
C THR A 10 -19.98 62.06 56.63
N LEU A 11 -21.26 62.31 56.39
CA LEU A 11 -22.14 61.48 55.57
C LEU A 11 -21.93 61.68 54.08
N GLN A 12 -21.47 62.84 53.59
CA GLN A 12 -21.17 63.08 52.18
C GLN A 12 -19.82 62.48 51.73
N VAL A 13 -18.84 62.39 52.67
CA VAL A 13 -17.51 61.79 52.34
C VAL A 13 -17.63 60.26 52.26
N GLY A 14 -18.49 59.61 53.04
CA GLY A 14 -18.76 58.18 52.98
C GLY A 14 -19.47 57.72 51.68
N GLY A 15 -20.36 58.59 51.14
CA GLY A 15 -21.10 58.31 49.90
C GLY A 15 -20.24 58.42 48.63
N ALA A 16 -19.30 59.36 48.63
CA ALA A 16 -18.41 59.54 47.49
C ALA A 16 -17.40 58.40 47.35
N GLY A 17 -16.90 57.84 48.47
CA GLY A 17 -16.00 56.70 48.46
C GLY A 17 -16.71 55.39 48.03
N ALA A 18 -17.95 55.18 48.49
CA ALA A 18 -18.75 54.03 48.10
C ALA A 18 -19.20 54.09 46.64
N ALA A 19 -19.51 55.27 46.11
CA ALA A 19 -19.81 55.45 44.68
C ALA A 19 -18.57 55.26 43.81
N ALA A 20 -17.39 55.75 44.23
CA ALA A 20 -16.13 55.53 43.49
C ALA A 20 -15.71 54.03 43.46
N SER A 21 -15.91 53.30 44.59
CA SER A 21 -15.63 51.86 44.61
C SER A 21 -16.63 51.04 43.77
N ALA A 22 -17.89 51.44 43.73
CA ALA A 22 -18.90 50.81 42.85
C ALA A 22 -18.57 50.96 41.36
N THR A 23 -18.16 52.17 40.95
CA THR A 23 -17.74 52.45 39.55
C THR A 23 -16.47 51.67 39.18
N LEU A 24 -15.49 51.53 40.10
CA LEU A 24 -14.30 50.72 39.84
C LEU A 24 -14.64 49.25 39.64
N ILE A 25 -15.56 48.70 40.45
CA ILE A 25 -16.03 47.30 40.31
C ILE A 25 -16.75 47.10 38.93
N GLU A 26 -17.59 48.04 38.52
CA GLU A 26 -18.23 48.02 37.20
C GLU A 26 -17.23 47.98 36.05
N TRP A 27 -16.21 48.85 36.11
CA TRP A 27 -15.14 48.86 35.10
C TRP A 27 -14.34 47.54 35.11
N LEU A 28 -14.04 46.97 36.25
CA LEU A 28 -13.37 45.66 36.36
C LEU A 28 -14.20 44.56 35.73
N ILE A 29 -15.50 44.51 35.96
CA ILE A 29 -16.41 43.55 35.36
C ILE A 29 -16.43 43.74 33.82
N ILE A 30 -16.55 44.98 33.32
CA ILE A 30 -16.55 45.22 31.89
C ILE A 30 -15.23 44.78 31.24
N ILE A 31 -14.09 45.12 31.84
CA ILE A 31 -12.77 44.74 31.37
C ILE A 31 -12.65 43.17 31.35
N PHE A 32 -13.14 42.51 32.40
CA PHE A 32 -13.13 41.07 32.49
C PHE A 32 -13.97 40.42 31.44
N ILE A 33 -15.17 40.93 31.15
CA ILE A 33 -16.02 40.47 30.05
C ILE A 33 -15.34 40.66 28.67
N ILE A 34 -14.72 41.83 28.47
CA ILE A 34 -13.99 42.10 27.21
C ILE A 34 -12.81 41.13 27.04
N LEU A 35 -12.10 40.82 28.13
CA LEU A 35 -10.95 39.92 28.10
C LEU A 35 -11.37 38.47 27.81
N ILE A 36 -12.50 38.01 28.38
CA ILE A 36 -13.10 36.73 28.02
C ILE A 36 -13.50 36.70 26.55
N PHE A 37 -14.17 37.75 26.06
CA PHE A 37 -14.61 37.84 24.69
C PHE A 37 -13.41 37.83 23.72
N LEU A 38 -12.35 38.55 24.04
CA LEU A 38 -11.11 38.58 23.26
C LEU A 38 -10.41 37.21 23.25
N SER A 39 -10.38 36.50 24.39
CA SER A 39 -9.84 35.16 24.51
C SER A 39 -10.59 34.15 23.64
N MET A 40 -11.92 34.25 23.55
CA MET A 40 -12.75 33.41 22.69
C MET A 40 -12.61 33.74 21.21
N SER A 41 -12.24 34.98 20.88
CA SER A 41 -12.12 35.49 19.51
C SER A 41 -10.88 34.97 18.79
N ILE A 42 -9.81 34.67 19.52
CA ILE A 42 -8.53 34.24 18.94
C ILE A 42 -8.54 32.72 18.76
N LYS A 43 -8.34 32.27 17.51
CA LYS A 43 -8.19 30.85 17.16
C LYS A 43 -6.91 30.62 16.39
N VAL A 44 -6.32 29.42 16.59
CA VAL A 44 -5.11 28.98 15.92
C VAL A 44 -5.45 27.78 15.05
N VAL A 45 -4.93 27.82 13.82
CA VAL A 45 -5.03 26.71 12.86
C VAL A 45 -3.63 26.29 12.47
N LYS A 46 -3.40 24.99 12.45
CA LYS A 46 -2.12 24.38 12.08
C LYS A 46 -1.82 24.57 10.60
N GLU A 47 -0.56 24.42 10.23
CA GLU A 47 -0.11 24.65 8.85
C GLU A 47 -0.82 23.73 7.83
N TYR A 48 -1.10 22.50 8.23
CA TYR A 48 -1.77 21.51 7.41
C TYR A 48 -3.31 21.53 7.51
N GLU A 49 -3.87 22.50 8.24
CA GLU A 49 -5.31 22.72 8.36
C GLU A 49 -5.73 24.03 7.70
N ARG A 50 -6.99 24.11 7.31
CA ARG A 50 -7.65 25.38 6.90
C ARG A 50 -8.96 25.51 7.65
N ALA A 51 -9.24 26.71 8.08
CA ALA A 51 -10.52 27.03 8.73
C ALA A 51 -11.46 27.64 7.70
N VAL A 52 -12.55 26.95 7.39
CA VAL A 52 -13.65 27.51 6.57
C VAL A 52 -14.61 28.21 7.52
N ILE A 53 -14.77 29.52 7.35
CA ILE A 53 -15.53 30.38 8.26
C ILE A 53 -16.90 30.68 7.64
N PHE A 54 -17.94 30.50 8.47
CA PHE A 54 -19.33 30.84 8.17
C PHE A 54 -19.79 31.93 9.14
N ARG A 55 -20.22 33.07 8.61
CA ARG A 55 -20.79 34.17 9.38
C ARG A 55 -22.31 34.17 9.20
N LEU A 56 -23.04 33.97 10.31
CA LEU A 56 -24.52 33.86 10.26
C LEU A 56 -24.99 32.89 9.15
N GLY A 57 -24.30 31.77 8.97
CA GLY A 57 -24.63 30.80 7.95
C GLY A 57 -24.13 31.11 6.51
N ARG A 58 -23.57 32.31 6.27
CA ARG A 58 -22.98 32.67 4.97
C ARG A 58 -21.50 32.35 4.96
N LEU A 59 -21.03 31.74 3.89
CA LEU A 59 -19.61 31.46 3.68
C LEU A 59 -18.84 32.77 3.55
N LEU A 60 -17.83 32.95 4.40
CA LEU A 60 -16.91 34.07 4.34
C LEU A 60 -15.63 33.72 3.56
N GLY A 61 -15.22 32.44 3.63
CA GLY A 61 -14.02 31.90 2.98
C GLY A 61 -13.17 31.03 3.88
N ALA A 62 -12.07 30.53 3.33
CA ALA A 62 -11.09 29.76 4.08
C ALA A 62 -9.98 30.67 4.59
N LYS A 63 -9.63 30.55 5.88
CA LYS A 63 -8.46 31.22 6.48
C LYS A 63 -7.28 30.23 6.53
N GLY A 64 -6.10 30.79 6.24
CA GLY A 64 -4.84 30.06 6.24
C GLY A 64 -4.33 29.69 7.64
N PRO A 65 -3.15 29.09 7.73
CA PRO A 65 -2.53 28.72 8.99
C PRO A 65 -2.17 29.94 9.84
N GLY A 66 -2.08 29.71 11.15
CA GLY A 66 -1.70 30.72 12.12
C GLY A 66 -2.88 31.25 12.93
N LEU A 67 -2.69 32.46 13.45
CA LEU A 67 -3.68 33.17 14.25
C LEU A 67 -4.73 33.84 13.35
N PHE A 68 -5.99 33.67 13.68
CA PHE A 68 -7.07 34.42 13.06
C PHE A 68 -8.14 34.79 14.08
N PHE A 69 -8.87 35.85 13.77
CA PHE A 69 -9.92 36.37 14.63
C PHE A 69 -11.29 35.96 14.12
N ILE A 70 -12.13 35.49 15.03
CA ILE A 70 -13.55 35.19 14.80
C ILE A 70 -14.38 36.02 15.76
N ILE A 71 -15.61 36.35 15.37
CA ILE A 71 -16.57 36.98 16.25
C ILE A 71 -17.30 35.85 16.99
N PRO A 72 -17.11 35.71 18.31
CA PRO A 72 -17.82 34.69 19.09
C PRO A 72 -19.33 34.83 18.90
N PHE A 73 -20.05 33.70 18.89
CA PHE A 73 -21.50 33.57 18.67
C PHE A 73 -22.00 33.89 17.24
N VAL A 74 -21.25 34.63 16.45
CA VAL A 74 -21.64 35.04 15.08
C VAL A 74 -20.98 34.17 14.03
N ASP A 75 -19.68 33.88 14.24
CA ASP A 75 -18.84 33.12 13.31
C ASP A 75 -18.72 31.66 13.77
N ASN A 76 -19.05 30.74 12.88
CA ASN A 76 -18.75 29.31 13.00
C ASN A 76 -17.62 28.96 12.04
N PHE A 77 -16.73 28.04 12.43
CA PHE A 77 -15.67 27.56 11.54
C PHE A 77 -15.54 26.03 11.59
N ILE A 78 -15.20 25.47 10.42
CA ILE A 78 -14.93 24.04 10.25
C ILE A 78 -13.46 23.92 9.85
N LYS A 79 -12.73 23.06 10.58
CA LYS A 79 -11.33 22.74 10.25
C LYS A 79 -11.31 21.62 9.23
N VAL A 80 -10.54 21.79 8.18
CA VAL A 80 -10.31 20.82 7.12
C VAL A 80 -8.81 20.52 7.05
N ASP A 81 -8.45 19.25 7.14
CA ASP A 81 -7.07 18.77 6.98
C ASP A 81 -6.74 18.64 5.49
N LEU A 82 -5.57 19.16 5.08
CA LEU A 82 -5.09 19.15 3.70
C LEU A 82 -4.12 18.01 3.40
N ARG A 83 -3.77 17.21 4.41
CA ARG A 83 -2.86 16.07 4.23
C ARG A 83 -3.52 14.99 3.40
N ILE A 84 -2.68 14.11 2.85
CA ILE A 84 -3.17 12.92 2.16
C ILE A 84 -3.83 12.00 3.18
N VAL A 85 -5.07 11.65 2.90
CA VAL A 85 -5.86 10.70 3.68
C VAL A 85 -5.95 9.39 2.90
N THR A 86 -5.81 8.28 3.60
CA THR A 86 -5.99 6.94 3.05
C THR A 86 -7.40 6.47 3.36
N ALA A 87 -8.17 6.15 2.32
CA ALA A 87 -9.50 5.57 2.45
C ALA A 87 -9.47 4.11 1.98
N ASP A 88 -9.84 3.20 2.86
CA ASP A 88 -9.98 1.79 2.54
C ASP A 88 -11.36 1.55 1.91
N VAL A 89 -11.37 1.00 0.70
CA VAL A 89 -12.58 0.66 -0.05
C VAL A 89 -12.87 -0.81 0.21
N PRO A 90 -13.96 -1.15 0.89
CA PRO A 90 -14.29 -2.52 1.22
C PRO A 90 -14.53 -3.36 -0.04
N GLU A 91 -14.32 -4.67 0.09
CA GLU A 91 -14.48 -5.64 -0.97
C GLU A 91 -15.81 -5.49 -1.72
N GLN A 92 -15.70 -5.35 -3.04
CA GLN A 92 -16.83 -5.32 -3.96
C GLN A 92 -16.85 -6.59 -4.81
N ARG A 93 -18.00 -7.27 -4.80
CA ARG A 93 -18.22 -8.40 -5.72
C ARG A 93 -18.76 -7.87 -7.03
N THR A 94 -18.09 -8.20 -8.11
CA THR A 94 -18.47 -7.81 -9.46
C THR A 94 -18.17 -8.93 -10.45
N ILE A 95 -18.65 -8.74 -11.69
CA ILE A 95 -18.43 -9.70 -12.78
C ILE A 95 -17.54 -8.99 -13.81
N THR A 96 -16.46 -9.62 -14.20
CA THR A 96 -15.56 -9.14 -15.25
C THR A 96 -16.21 -9.25 -16.63
N LYS A 97 -15.59 -8.64 -17.65
CA LYS A 97 -16.06 -8.68 -19.05
C LYS A 97 -16.18 -10.11 -19.58
N ASP A 98 -15.31 -11.01 -19.16
CA ASP A 98 -15.31 -12.45 -19.49
C ASP A 98 -16.19 -13.30 -18.58
N ASN A 99 -17.15 -12.66 -17.89
CA ASN A 99 -18.20 -13.28 -17.07
C ASN A 99 -17.69 -14.05 -15.85
N VAL A 100 -16.55 -13.65 -15.27
CA VAL A 100 -16.02 -14.24 -14.04
C VAL A 100 -16.40 -13.37 -12.85
N THR A 101 -16.96 -13.99 -11.80
CA THR A 101 -17.25 -13.29 -10.54
C THR A 101 -15.96 -13.12 -9.75
N VAL A 102 -15.61 -11.88 -9.40
CA VAL A 102 -14.44 -11.52 -8.62
C VAL A 102 -14.81 -10.65 -7.42
N GLY A 103 -14.09 -10.81 -6.32
CA GLY A 103 -14.11 -9.89 -5.18
C GLY A 103 -12.87 -9.01 -5.24
N VAL A 104 -13.05 -7.69 -5.27
CA VAL A 104 -11.92 -6.76 -5.36
C VAL A 104 -12.06 -5.68 -4.30
N ASP A 105 -10.98 -5.40 -3.61
CA ASP A 105 -10.81 -4.29 -2.67
C ASP A 105 -9.73 -3.33 -3.16
N ALA A 106 -9.79 -2.09 -2.70
CA ALA A 106 -8.87 -1.04 -3.11
C ALA A 106 -8.58 -0.07 -1.98
N VAL A 107 -7.51 0.69 -2.16
CA VAL A 107 -7.17 1.83 -1.30
C VAL A 107 -7.10 3.08 -2.17
N VAL A 108 -7.77 4.13 -1.71
CA VAL A 108 -7.75 5.44 -2.36
C VAL A 108 -6.97 6.42 -1.50
N TYR A 109 -5.98 7.06 -2.09
CA TYR A 109 -5.21 8.14 -1.48
C TYR A 109 -5.71 9.46 -2.05
N TYR A 110 -6.26 10.31 -1.21
CA TYR A 110 -6.77 11.60 -1.64
C TYR A 110 -6.40 12.72 -0.66
N LYS A 111 -6.47 13.96 -1.11
CA LYS A 111 -6.31 15.14 -0.28
C LYS A 111 -7.32 16.21 -0.66
N VAL A 112 -7.67 17.05 0.29
CA VAL A 112 -8.50 18.22 0.02
C VAL A 112 -7.58 19.32 -0.52
N PHE A 113 -7.86 19.84 -1.73
CA PHE A 113 -7.15 20.97 -2.30
C PHE A 113 -7.96 22.26 -2.18
N ASP A 114 -9.30 22.19 -2.20
CA ASP A 114 -10.19 23.31 -1.97
C ASP A 114 -11.10 23.04 -0.76
N PRO A 115 -10.71 23.52 0.44
CA PRO A 115 -11.47 23.25 1.66
C PRO A 115 -12.87 23.89 1.64
N VAL A 116 -13.07 24.96 0.87
CA VAL A 116 -14.39 25.60 0.74
C VAL A 116 -15.36 24.67 0.02
N LYS A 117 -14.95 24.12 -1.13
CA LYS A 117 -15.77 23.18 -1.88
C LYS A 117 -16.02 21.90 -1.07
N ALA A 118 -15.00 21.39 -0.37
CA ALA A 118 -15.10 20.17 0.41
C ALA A 118 -16.13 20.26 1.55
N VAL A 119 -16.39 21.45 2.07
CA VAL A 119 -17.39 21.66 3.13
C VAL A 119 -18.76 22.06 2.58
N THR A 120 -18.81 22.77 1.42
CA THR A 120 -20.06 23.31 0.91
C THR A 120 -20.75 22.46 -0.13
N ARG A 121 -20.01 21.58 -0.82
CA ARG A 121 -20.54 20.77 -1.93
C ARG A 121 -20.93 19.36 -1.53
N ILE A 122 -20.38 18.85 -0.46
CA ILE A 122 -20.65 17.51 0.04
C ILE A 122 -20.69 17.53 1.57
N GLU A 123 -21.62 16.83 2.18
CA GLU A 123 -21.78 16.76 3.63
C GLU A 123 -20.61 16.02 4.29
N ASN A 124 -20.30 14.84 3.78
CA ASN A 124 -19.19 14.01 4.26
C ASN A 124 -18.35 13.53 3.07
N TYR A 125 -17.30 14.27 2.78
CA TYR A 125 -16.43 13.98 1.66
C TYR A 125 -15.68 12.65 1.82
N HIS A 126 -15.34 12.24 3.04
CA HIS A 126 -14.67 10.96 3.28
C HIS A 126 -15.57 9.79 2.86
N TYR A 127 -16.79 9.79 3.34
CA TYR A 127 -17.79 8.79 2.98
C TYR A 127 -18.14 8.85 1.48
N GLY A 128 -18.29 10.05 0.94
CA GLY A 128 -18.57 10.25 -0.48
C GLY A 128 -17.49 9.68 -1.40
N VAL A 129 -16.22 9.89 -1.09
CA VAL A 129 -15.10 9.32 -1.85
C VAL A 129 -15.12 7.79 -1.81
N ILE A 130 -15.38 7.17 -0.65
CA ILE A 130 -15.46 5.71 -0.53
C ILE A 130 -16.60 5.15 -1.37
N MET A 131 -17.81 5.73 -1.29
CA MET A 131 -18.97 5.29 -2.07
C MET A 131 -18.75 5.45 -3.58
N LEU A 132 -18.16 6.56 -3.98
CA LEU A 132 -17.82 6.80 -5.37
C LEU A 132 -16.76 5.80 -5.86
N ALA A 133 -15.75 5.53 -5.05
CA ALA A 133 -14.72 4.55 -5.37
C ALA A 133 -15.30 3.14 -5.53
N GLN A 134 -16.23 2.72 -4.68
CA GLN A 134 -16.90 1.42 -4.79
C GLN A 134 -17.67 1.26 -6.11
N THR A 135 -18.42 2.29 -6.51
CA THR A 135 -19.17 2.27 -7.77
C THR A 135 -18.24 2.29 -8.98
N THR A 136 -17.26 3.18 -8.98
CA THR A 136 -16.26 3.27 -10.06
C THR A 136 -15.43 1.98 -10.20
N LEU A 137 -15.05 1.38 -9.07
CA LEU A 137 -14.34 0.10 -9.04
C LEU A 137 -15.16 -0.99 -9.75
N ARG A 138 -16.45 -1.10 -9.42
CA ARG A 138 -17.35 -2.06 -10.05
C ARG A 138 -17.47 -1.84 -11.55
N ASP A 139 -17.63 -0.59 -11.96
CA ASP A 139 -17.81 -0.22 -13.38
C ASP A 139 -16.56 -0.50 -14.21
N VAL A 140 -15.38 -0.15 -13.68
CA VAL A 140 -14.10 -0.37 -14.38
C VAL A 140 -13.80 -1.86 -14.48
N ILE A 141 -13.99 -2.63 -13.40
CA ILE A 141 -13.73 -4.08 -13.42
C ILE A 141 -14.69 -4.80 -14.37
N GLY A 142 -15.97 -4.36 -14.44
CA GLY A 142 -16.93 -4.91 -15.39
C GLY A 142 -16.57 -4.72 -16.87
N GLN A 143 -15.64 -3.81 -17.18
CA GLN A 143 -15.15 -3.54 -18.55
C GLN A 143 -13.85 -4.25 -18.89
N VAL A 144 -13.18 -4.89 -17.91
CA VAL A 144 -11.86 -5.48 -18.05
C VAL A 144 -11.96 -7.02 -17.99
N GLU A 145 -11.12 -7.72 -18.73
CA GLU A 145 -10.99 -9.17 -18.65
C GLU A 145 -10.17 -9.58 -17.41
N LEU A 146 -10.41 -10.79 -16.93
CA LEU A 146 -9.72 -11.27 -15.72
C LEU A 146 -8.20 -11.30 -15.90
N ASP A 147 -7.71 -11.70 -17.06
CA ASP A 147 -6.27 -11.75 -17.34
C ASP A 147 -5.63 -10.35 -17.28
N ASP A 148 -6.29 -9.34 -17.83
CA ASP A 148 -5.85 -7.95 -17.73
C ASP A 148 -5.88 -7.44 -16.29
N LEU A 149 -6.91 -7.81 -15.52
CA LEU A 149 -7.02 -7.45 -14.09
C LEU A 149 -5.87 -8.01 -13.25
N LEU A 150 -5.33 -9.17 -13.62
CA LEU A 150 -4.21 -9.80 -12.91
C LEU A 150 -2.85 -9.32 -13.39
N THR A 151 -2.70 -9.01 -14.68
CA THR A 151 -1.43 -8.69 -15.33
C THR A 151 -1.18 -7.19 -15.49
N LYS A 152 -2.23 -6.37 -15.75
CA LYS A 152 -2.13 -4.94 -16.05
C LYS A 152 -2.66 -4.05 -14.92
N ARG A 153 -2.33 -4.39 -13.68
CA ARG A 153 -2.83 -3.68 -12.48
C ARG A 153 -2.52 -2.18 -12.50
N GLU A 154 -1.34 -1.79 -12.98
CA GLU A 154 -0.93 -0.39 -13.03
C GLU A 154 -1.81 0.45 -13.97
N GLU A 155 -2.19 -0.09 -15.12
CA GLU A 155 -3.08 0.58 -16.07
C GLU A 155 -4.47 0.77 -15.47
N ILE A 156 -4.97 -0.26 -14.78
CA ILE A 156 -6.29 -0.21 -14.11
C ILE A 156 -6.27 0.78 -12.96
N ASN A 157 -5.22 0.77 -12.14
CA ASN A 157 -5.03 1.73 -11.04
C ASN A 157 -5.03 3.17 -11.56
N LYS A 158 -4.33 3.43 -12.65
CA LYS A 158 -4.29 4.74 -13.29
C LYS A 158 -5.65 5.16 -13.85
N LYS A 159 -6.34 4.25 -14.54
CA LYS A 159 -7.70 4.50 -15.06
C LYS A 159 -8.68 4.83 -13.94
N LEU A 160 -8.62 4.07 -12.83
CA LEU A 160 -9.44 4.33 -11.64
C LEU A 160 -9.13 5.70 -11.04
N GLN A 161 -7.85 6.05 -10.92
CA GLN A 161 -7.40 7.35 -10.41
C GLN A 161 -7.95 8.49 -11.28
N GLU A 162 -7.81 8.44 -12.60
CA GLU A 162 -8.24 9.48 -13.54
C GLU A 162 -9.76 9.70 -13.47
N ILE A 163 -10.54 8.62 -13.42
CA ILE A 163 -12.00 8.70 -13.30
C ILE A 163 -12.39 9.31 -11.95
N LEU A 164 -11.82 8.82 -10.85
CA LEU A 164 -12.14 9.31 -9.51
C LEU A 164 -11.70 10.76 -9.33
N ASP A 165 -10.53 11.14 -9.80
CA ASP A 165 -10.04 12.53 -9.74
C ASP A 165 -11.00 13.49 -10.46
N THR A 166 -11.48 13.10 -11.64
CA THR A 166 -12.45 13.89 -12.41
C THR A 166 -13.79 14.02 -11.68
N LEU A 167 -14.26 12.96 -11.05
CA LEU A 167 -15.57 12.95 -10.36
C LEU A 167 -15.51 13.67 -9.00
N THR A 168 -14.35 13.71 -8.34
CA THR A 168 -14.16 14.37 -7.04
C THR A 168 -13.71 15.84 -7.15
N ASP A 169 -13.24 16.29 -8.31
CA ASP A 169 -12.81 17.68 -8.54
C ASP A 169 -13.89 18.72 -8.19
N PRO A 170 -15.19 18.55 -8.54
CA PRO A 170 -16.24 19.47 -8.12
C PRO A 170 -16.38 19.62 -6.60
N TRP A 171 -15.93 18.66 -5.83
CA TRP A 171 -15.93 18.68 -4.36
C TRP A 171 -14.65 19.30 -3.77
N GLY A 172 -13.70 19.67 -4.60
CA GLY A 172 -12.41 20.21 -4.14
C GLY A 172 -11.49 19.16 -3.55
N ILE A 173 -11.62 17.91 -3.98
CA ILE A 173 -10.82 16.76 -3.55
C ILE A 173 -9.99 16.27 -4.72
N LYS A 174 -8.71 16.03 -4.47
CA LYS A 174 -7.78 15.48 -5.44
C LYS A 174 -7.38 14.06 -5.07
N VAL A 175 -7.65 13.13 -5.96
CA VAL A 175 -7.22 11.73 -5.82
C VAL A 175 -5.78 11.61 -6.30
N THR A 176 -4.88 11.29 -5.37
CA THR A 176 -3.44 11.20 -5.64
C THR A 176 -3.06 9.86 -6.24
N ALA A 177 -3.64 8.78 -5.73
CA ALA A 177 -3.41 7.43 -6.22
C ALA A 177 -4.59 6.52 -5.85
N VAL A 178 -4.79 5.48 -6.63
CA VAL A 178 -5.68 4.36 -6.33
C VAL A 178 -4.86 3.09 -6.49
N THR A 179 -5.01 2.16 -5.56
CA THR A 179 -4.29 0.89 -5.60
C THR A 179 -5.25 -0.25 -5.30
N LEU A 180 -5.33 -1.21 -6.22
CA LEU A 180 -6.01 -2.48 -5.97
C LEU A 180 -5.20 -3.30 -4.97
N LYS A 181 -5.83 -3.79 -3.89
CA LYS A 181 -5.19 -4.62 -2.87
C LYS A 181 -5.17 -6.08 -3.29
N GLU A 182 -6.31 -6.71 -3.28
CA GLU A 182 -6.48 -8.12 -3.54
C GLU A 182 -7.58 -8.37 -4.59
N VAL A 183 -7.40 -9.40 -5.39
CA VAL A 183 -8.43 -9.91 -6.32
C VAL A 183 -8.76 -11.32 -5.88
N LYS A 184 -9.94 -11.48 -5.30
CA LYS A 184 -10.43 -12.77 -4.82
C LYS A 184 -11.21 -13.48 -5.91
N LEU A 185 -10.80 -14.69 -6.21
CA LEU A 185 -11.43 -15.57 -7.20
C LEU A 185 -12.17 -16.71 -6.51
N PRO A 186 -13.21 -17.28 -7.13
CA PRO A 186 -13.82 -18.52 -6.67
C PRO A 186 -12.80 -19.67 -6.60
N GLU A 187 -12.89 -20.50 -5.57
CA GLU A 187 -11.94 -21.63 -5.38
C GLU A 187 -11.87 -22.60 -6.57
N THR A 188 -12.99 -22.82 -7.24
CA THR A 188 -13.03 -23.67 -8.44
C THR A 188 -12.13 -23.13 -9.54
N MET A 189 -12.11 -21.80 -9.72
CA MET A 189 -11.30 -21.12 -10.71
C MET A 189 -9.83 -21.09 -10.30
N LEU A 190 -9.53 -20.82 -9.02
CA LEU A 190 -8.16 -20.91 -8.50
C LEU A 190 -7.55 -22.29 -8.75
N ARG A 191 -8.30 -23.37 -8.54
CA ARG A 191 -7.86 -24.75 -8.81
C ARG A 191 -7.64 -25.00 -10.30
N ALA A 192 -8.50 -24.46 -11.16
CA ALA A 192 -8.35 -24.59 -12.62
C ALA A 192 -7.10 -23.84 -13.12
N MET A 193 -6.90 -22.60 -12.68
CA MET A 193 -5.73 -21.78 -13.01
C MET A 193 -4.43 -22.40 -12.47
N ALA A 194 -4.45 -22.99 -11.26
CA ALA A 194 -3.31 -23.68 -10.70
C ALA A 194 -2.89 -24.88 -11.57
N LYS A 195 -3.85 -25.72 -12.01
CA LYS A 195 -3.57 -26.84 -12.92
C LYS A 195 -3.05 -26.36 -14.28
N GLN A 196 -3.61 -25.31 -14.83
CA GLN A 196 -3.14 -24.73 -16.08
C GLN A 196 -1.70 -24.18 -15.94
N ALA A 197 -1.42 -23.45 -14.86
CA ALA A 197 -0.09 -22.93 -14.60
C ALA A 197 0.95 -24.05 -14.37
N GLU A 198 0.57 -25.13 -13.70
CA GLU A 198 1.40 -26.33 -13.52
C GLU A 198 1.73 -26.98 -14.86
N ALA A 199 0.71 -27.23 -15.70
CA ALA A 199 0.89 -27.79 -17.02
C ALA A 199 1.80 -26.92 -17.91
N GLU A 200 1.63 -25.60 -17.87
CA GLU A 200 2.48 -24.68 -18.64
C GLU A 200 3.93 -24.65 -18.12
N ARG A 201 4.13 -24.72 -16.80
CA ARG A 201 5.47 -24.85 -16.20
C ARG A 201 6.14 -26.16 -16.60
N TRP A 202 5.40 -27.25 -16.58
CA TRP A 202 5.87 -28.55 -17.06
C TRP A 202 6.27 -28.51 -18.54
N ARG A 203 5.42 -27.91 -19.37
CA ARG A 203 5.73 -27.75 -20.80
C ARG A 203 7.01 -26.94 -21.02
N ARG A 204 7.15 -25.81 -20.33
CA ARG A 204 8.36 -24.95 -20.40
C ARG A 204 9.60 -25.67 -19.89
N ALA A 205 9.50 -26.38 -18.78
CA ALA A 205 10.61 -27.16 -18.23
C ALA A 205 11.12 -28.21 -19.23
N ARG A 206 10.21 -28.96 -19.88
CA ARG A 206 10.58 -29.92 -20.93
C ARG A 206 11.24 -29.30 -22.16
N ILE A 207 10.79 -28.12 -22.58
CA ILE A 207 11.43 -27.41 -23.68
C ILE A 207 12.85 -26.97 -23.31
N ILE A 208 13.02 -26.42 -22.10
CA ILE A 208 14.34 -25.98 -21.59
C ILE A 208 15.28 -27.17 -21.44
N GLU A 209 14.79 -28.29 -20.91
CA GLU A 209 15.54 -29.54 -20.76
C GLU A 209 16.01 -30.08 -22.12
N ALA A 210 15.08 -30.21 -23.09
CA ALA A 210 15.42 -30.66 -24.44
C ALA A 210 16.38 -29.71 -25.16
N GLU A 211 16.24 -28.40 -24.97
CA GLU A 211 17.18 -27.43 -25.54
C GLU A 211 18.55 -27.53 -24.87
N GLY A 212 18.58 -27.76 -23.55
CA GLY A 212 19.83 -28.01 -22.78
C GLY A 212 20.51 -29.30 -23.27
N GLU A 213 19.77 -30.38 -23.46
CA GLU A 213 20.29 -31.64 -24.03
C GLU A 213 20.85 -31.44 -25.44
N ARG A 214 20.11 -30.71 -26.28
CA ARG A 214 20.57 -30.40 -27.67
C ARG A 214 21.86 -29.59 -27.64
N GLN A 215 21.98 -28.58 -26.75
CA GLN A 215 23.20 -27.79 -26.60
C GLN A 215 24.36 -28.63 -26.05
N ALA A 216 24.09 -29.45 -25.06
CA ALA A 216 25.07 -30.38 -24.46
C ALA A 216 25.58 -31.37 -25.53
N ALA A 217 24.69 -32.00 -26.32
CA ALA A 217 25.04 -32.90 -27.39
C ALA A 217 25.91 -32.22 -28.46
N LYS A 218 25.61 -30.97 -28.81
CA LYS A 218 26.43 -30.20 -29.74
C LYS A 218 27.83 -29.94 -29.20
N ILE A 219 27.95 -29.51 -27.93
CA ILE A 219 29.23 -29.28 -27.28
C ILE A 219 30.05 -30.59 -27.17
N MET A 220 29.36 -31.70 -26.82
CA MET A 220 30.02 -33.02 -26.78
C MET A 220 30.50 -33.47 -28.15
N ALA A 221 29.74 -33.23 -29.23
CA ALA A 221 30.18 -33.54 -30.60
C ALA A 221 31.38 -32.72 -31.02
N GLU A 222 31.41 -31.41 -30.72
CA GLU A 222 32.55 -30.54 -30.93
C GLU A 222 33.80 -30.99 -30.13
N ALA A 223 33.60 -31.40 -28.88
CA ALA A 223 34.67 -31.94 -28.04
C ALA A 223 35.17 -33.29 -28.60
N ALA A 224 34.29 -34.18 -29.08
CA ALA A 224 34.69 -35.44 -29.67
C ALA A 224 35.54 -35.26 -30.93
N GLU A 225 35.15 -34.32 -31.82
CA GLU A 225 35.95 -33.97 -33.01
C GLU A 225 37.34 -33.42 -32.62
N PHE A 226 37.45 -32.63 -31.54
CA PHE A 226 38.73 -32.15 -31.00
C PHE A 226 39.59 -33.29 -30.49
N TYR A 227 39.04 -34.28 -29.79
CA TYR A 227 39.77 -35.42 -29.26
C TYR A 227 40.19 -36.38 -30.36
N GLU A 228 39.45 -36.53 -31.44
CA GLU A 228 39.82 -37.30 -32.58
C GLU A 228 41.11 -36.74 -33.25
N LYS A 229 41.23 -35.43 -33.33
CA LYS A 229 42.40 -34.73 -33.85
C LYS A 229 43.61 -34.75 -32.89
N HIS A 230 43.35 -34.94 -31.57
CA HIS A 230 44.38 -34.86 -30.50
C HIS A 230 44.31 -36.03 -29.53
N PRO A 231 44.79 -37.25 -29.90
CA PRO A 231 44.65 -38.46 -29.06
C PRO A 231 45.31 -38.33 -27.65
N ALA A 232 46.35 -37.52 -27.51
CA ALA A 232 47.00 -37.28 -26.21
C ALA A 232 46.07 -36.55 -25.24
N ALA A 233 45.19 -35.65 -25.72
CA ALA A 233 44.21 -34.93 -24.91
C ALA A 233 43.11 -35.87 -24.40
N LEU A 234 42.70 -36.84 -25.22
CA LEU A 234 41.74 -37.87 -24.79
C LEU A 234 42.28 -38.67 -23.62
N LYS A 235 43.56 -39.07 -23.67
CA LYS A 235 44.21 -39.83 -22.56
C LYS A 235 44.29 -39.04 -21.25
N LEU A 236 44.58 -37.75 -21.33
CA LEU A 236 44.52 -36.85 -20.20
C LEU A 236 43.13 -36.75 -19.57
N ARG A 237 42.08 -36.66 -20.46
CA ARG A 237 40.68 -36.61 -19.99
C ARG A 237 40.27 -37.90 -19.28
N GLU A 238 40.66 -39.07 -19.84
CA GLU A 238 40.42 -40.36 -19.18
C GLU A 238 41.05 -40.39 -17.75
N LEU A 239 42.29 -39.94 -17.61
CA LEU A 239 42.94 -39.87 -16.32
C LEU A 239 42.24 -38.91 -15.34
N GLN A 240 41.79 -37.77 -15.81
CA GLN A 240 41.02 -36.81 -15.01
C GLN A 240 39.69 -37.42 -14.53
N THR A 241 38.97 -38.10 -15.41
CA THR A 241 37.71 -38.77 -15.05
C THR A 241 37.94 -39.86 -14.02
N LEU A 242 39.01 -40.63 -14.15
CA LEU A 242 39.39 -41.63 -13.14
C LEU A 242 39.71 -40.99 -11.76
N VAL A 243 40.36 -39.82 -11.74
CA VAL A 243 40.61 -39.07 -10.50
C VAL A 243 39.28 -38.55 -9.88
N GLU A 244 38.34 -38.09 -10.69
CA GLU A 244 37.03 -37.67 -10.22
C GLU A 244 36.24 -38.83 -9.61
N ILE A 245 36.21 -39.99 -10.28
CA ILE A 245 35.59 -41.22 -9.78
C ILE A 245 36.25 -41.68 -8.49
N ALA A 246 37.59 -41.54 -8.39
CA ALA A 246 38.34 -41.95 -7.20
C ALA A 246 38.03 -41.05 -5.98
N LYS A 247 37.56 -39.81 -6.16
CA LYS A 247 37.12 -38.91 -5.07
C LYS A 247 35.78 -39.33 -4.50
N GLU A 248 34.92 -39.93 -5.28
CA GLU A 248 33.62 -40.47 -4.83
C GLU A 248 33.82 -41.89 -4.31
N LYS A 249 34.18 -42.08 -3.08
CA LYS A 249 34.46 -43.24 -2.22
C LYS A 249 34.05 -44.66 -2.67
N ASN A 250 33.58 -44.90 -3.89
CA ASN A 250 33.18 -46.19 -4.46
C ASN A 250 33.97 -46.46 -5.76
N LEU A 251 35.26 -46.72 -5.63
CA LEU A 251 36.11 -47.02 -6.79
C LEU A 251 36.08 -48.50 -7.14
N ILE A 252 35.52 -48.84 -8.31
CA ILE A 252 35.81 -50.12 -8.99
C ILE A 252 36.62 -49.74 -10.25
N VAL A 253 37.94 -49.90 -10.19
CA VAL A 253 38.81 -49.71 -11.35
C VAL A 253 38.85 -51.01 -12.14
N VAL A 254 38.28 -51.06 -13.30
CA VAL A 254 38.45 -52.16 -14.25
C VAL A 254 39.51 -51.73 -15.25
N SER A 255 40.76 -52.11 -15.06
CA SER A 255 41.83 -52.00 -16.05
C SER A 255 41.81 -53.24 -16.95
N GLY A 256 41.19 -53.16 -18.10
CA GLY A 256 41.18 -54.25 -19.05
C GLY A 256 41.08 -53.71 -20.45
N GLN A 257 42.18 -53.81 -21.21
CA GLN A 257 42.06 -53.89 -22.65
C GLN A 257 41.19 -55.08 -22.98
N THR A 258 40.23 -54.87 -23.84
CA THR A 258 39.30 -55.83 -24.44
C THR A 258 38.05 -56.19 -23.67
N SER A 259 36.98 -55.60 -24.22
CA SER A 259 35.65 -56.24 -24.39
C SER A 259 34.65 -56.26 -23.24
N PRO A 260 33.47 -56.59 -23.55
CA PRO A 260 32.29 -55.81 -23.29
C PRO A 260 31.66 -56.18 -21.96
N LEU A 261 30.82 -55.31 -21.51
CA LEU A 261 29.75 -55.35 -20.47
C LEU A 261 29.39 -56.65 -19.73
N GLY A 262 29.83 -57.83 -20.20
CA GLY A 262 29.53 -59.13 -19.59
C GLY A 262 30.36 -59.44 -18.32
N GLU A 263 31.60 -58.94 -18.18
CA GLU A 263 32.49 -59.27 -17.06
C GLU A 263 32.30 -58.42 -15.81
N VAL A 264 31.72 -57.24 -15.96
CA VAL A 264 31.40 -56.31 -14.83
C VAL A 264 30.31 -56.88 -13.94
N VAL A 265 29.37 -57.63 -14.49
CA VAL A 265 28.31 -58.29 -13.72
C VAL A 265 28.79 -59.41 -12.84
N GLY A 266 29.91 -60.08 -13.22
CA GLY A 266 30.49 -61.17 -12.44
C GLY A 266 31.15 -60.74 -11.11
N LEU A 267 31.70 -59.53 -11.07
CA LEU A 267 32.37 -59.01 -9.87
C LEU A 267 31.45 -58.49 -8.79
N THR A 268 30.28 -57.92 -9.20
CA THR A 268 29.28 -57.44 -8.23
C THR A 268 28.62 -58.59 -7.47
N THR A 269 28.42 -59.75 -8.11
CA THR A 269 27.90 -60.95 -7.46
C THR A 269 28.90 -61.63 -6.52
N GLY A 270 30.19 -61.57 -6.82
CA GLY A 270 31.26 -62.08 -5.96
C GLY A 270 31.39 -61.34 -4.62
N LEU A 271 31.28 -60.03 -4.62
CA LEU A 271 31.35 -59.21 -3.39
C LEU A 271 30.08 -59.32 -2.52
N ALA A 272 28.93 -59.59 -3.10
CA ALA A 272 27.72 -59.83 -2.36
C ALA A 272 27.74 -61.18 -1.61
N GLN A 273 28.45 -62.19 -2.14
CA GLN A 273 28.66 -63.49 -1.47
C GLN A 273 29.68 -63.39 -0.35
N TYR A 274 30.76 -62.59 -0.53
CA TYR A 274 31.77 -62.43 0.51
C TYR A 274 31.24 -61.70 1.75
N ARG A 275 30.30 -60.77 1.56
CA ARG A 275 29.67 -60.04 2.66
C ARG A 275 28.68 -60.90 3.46
N LYS A 276 28.10 -61.96 2.86
CA LYS A 276 27.23 -62.92 3.53
C LYS A 276 28.00 -63.99 4.33
N ALA A 277 29.25 -64.32 3.92
CA ALA A 277 30.08 -65.30 4.59
C ALA A 277 30.85 -64.77 5.79
N GLY A 278 30.89 -63.42 6.00
CA GLY A 278 31.56 -62.80 7.14
C GLY A 278 30.61 -62.36 8.28
N SER A 279 29.34 -62.81 8.27
CA SER A 279 28.37 -62.51 9.30
C SER A 279 27.73 -63.78 9.96
N GLU A 280 28.44 -64.89 9.92
CA GLU A 280 28.20 -66.04 10.80
C GLU A 280 29.30 -66.21 11.84
#